data_d5905f23fdfe55b4e7e0dec9dc8dc908
#
_entry.id   d5905f23fdfe55b4e7e0dec9dc8dc908
#
_cell.length_a   1.000
_cell.length_b   1.000
_cell.length_c   1.000
_cell.angle_alpha   90.00
_cell.angle_beta   90.00
_cell.angle_gamma   90.00
#
_symmetry.space_group_name_H-M   'P 1'
#
loop_
_entity.id
_entity.type
_entity.pdbx_description
1 polymer ?
#
loop_
_entity_poly.entity_id
_entity_poly.type
_entity_poly.pdbx_seq_one_letter_code
_entity_poly.pdbx_strand_id
1 'polypeptide(L)'
;MSRTWIRKPLAIFTANGLDAAGGLVVEDGRIVELLGAGQQPAQPCASQFDASRHVVLPGLINTHHHFYQTLTRAWAPVVNQPLFPWLKTLYPVWARLTPEKLELATKVALAELLLSGCTTAADHHYLFPGGLEQAIDVQAGVVEELGMRAMLTRGSMSLGEKDGGLPPQQTVQEAETILADSERLIARYHQRGEGARVQIALAPCSPFSVTPEIMRASAELAARHDVRLHTHLAETLDEEDFCLQRFGLRTVDYLDSVGWLGPRTWLAHGIHFNAEEIRRLGEAGTGICHCPSSNMRLASGICPTVELEAAGAPIGLGVDG
;
A
#
# COMPACT_ATOMS: atom_id res chain seq x y z
N MET A 1 21.30 -18.69 15.01
CA MET A 1 20.82 -18.88 13.61
C MET A 1 19.95 -20.13 13.59
N SER A 2 18.67 -20.00 13.26
CA SER A 2 17.75 -21.16 13.25
C SER A 2 17.53 -21.60 11.80
N ARG A 3 18.10 -22.75 11.46
CA ARG A 3 17.91 -23.40 10.18
C ARG A 3 16.72 -24.39 10.32
N THR A 4 15.67 -24.22 9.52
CA THR A 4 14.45 -25.02 9.56
C THR A 4 14.20 -25.66 8.20
N TRP A 5 13.95 -26.97 8.20
CA TRP A 5 13.54 -27.69 7.00
C TRP A 5 12.02 -27.88 7.00
N ILE A 6 11.34 -27.27 6.03
CA ILE A 6 9.94 -27.54 5.69
C ILE A 6 9.95 -28.69 4.70
N ARG A 7 9.60 -29.90 5.15
CA ARG A 7 9.82 -31.13 4.40
C ARG A 7 8.56 -31.76 3.85
N LYS A 8 8.70 -32.42 2.70
CA LYS A 8 7.66 -33.25 2.08
C LYS A 8 6.32 -32.54 1.88
N PRO A 9 6.25 -31.33 1.32
CA PRO A 9 4.97 -30.69 1.06
C PRO A 9 4.12 -31.51 0.09
N LEU A 10 2.77 -31.46 0.22
CA LEU A 10 1.85 -32.03 -0.78
C LEU A 10 2.08 -31.36 -2.14
N ALA A 11 2.29 -30.07 -2.14
CA ALA A 11 2.70 -29.26 -3.27
C ALA A 11 3.42 -28.02 -2.76
N ILE A 12 4.29 -27.46 -3.59
CA ILE A 12 4.98 -26.19 -3.33
C ILE A 12 4.95 -25.36 -4.60
N PHE A 13 4.51 -24.11 -4.47
CA PHE A 13 4.56 -23.17 -5.56
C PHE A 13 5.94 -22.49 -5.61
N THR A 14 6.68 -22.78 -6.68
CA THR A 14 7.92 -22.08 -7.01
C THR A 14 7.67 -21.28 -8.29
N ALA A 15 7.75 -19.96 -8.25
CA ALA A 15 7.39 -19.09 -9.38
C ALA A 15 8.12 -19.40 -10.69
N ASN A 16 9.28 -20.08 -10.61
CA ASN A 16 10.13 -20.46 -11.75
C ASN A 16 10.04 -21.96 -12.11
N GLY A 17 9.08 -22.70 -11.56
CA GLY A 17 8.87 -24.12 -11.86
C GLY A 17 9.95 -25.07 -11.36
N LEU A 18 10.82 -24.65 -10.45
CA LEU A 18 11.85 -25.51 -9.86
C LEU A 18 11.22 -26.66 -9.07
N ASP A 19 11.80 -27.86 -9.16
CA ASP A 19 11.40 -29.00 -8.33
C ASP A 19 11.76 -28.74 -6.86
N ALA A 20 10.77 -28.77 -6.01
CA ALA A 20 10.89 -28.63 -4.56
C ALA A 20 10.06 -29.68 -3.79
N ALA A 21 9.81 -30.84 -4.39
CA ALA A 21 9.00 -31.92 -3.78
C ALA A 21 9.60 -32.44 -2.47
N GLY A 22 10.90 -32.31 -2.24
CA GLY A 22 11.56 -32.58 -0.95
C GLY A 22 11.36 -31.47 0.10
N GLY A 23 10.89 -30.30 -0.33
CA GLY A 23 10.65 -29.14 0.51
C GLY A 23 11.67 -28.04 0.35
N LEU A 24 11.76 -27.16 1.35
CA LEU A 24 12.68 -26.03 1.37
C LEU A 24 13.33 -25.85 2.74
N VAL A 25 14.52 -25.22 2.75
CA VAL A 25 15.21 -24.84 3.98
C VAL A 25 15.19 -23.33 4.13
N VAL A 26 14.75 -22.89 5.31
CA VAL A 26 14.76 -21.48 5.72
C VAL A 26 15.86 -21.29 6.76
N GLU A 27 16.69 -20.27 6.56
CA GLU A 27 17.70 -19.83 7.51
C GLU A 27 17.69 -18.32 7.62
N ASP A 28 17.56 -17.80 8.85
CA ASP A 28 17.54 -16.36 9.14
C ASP A 28 16.55 -15.55 8.26
N GLY A 29 15.34 -16.12 8.07
CA GLY A 29 14.27 -15.49 7.30
C GLY A 29 14.42 -15.57 5.77
N ARG A 30 15.38 -16.35 5.28
CA ARG A 30 15.62 -16.55 3.84
C ARG A 30 15.47 -18.02 3.45
N ILE A 31 14.94 -18.28 2.26
CA ILE A 31 15.00 -19.61 1.65
C ILE A 31 16.41 -19.81 1.11
N VAL A 32 17.13 -20.77 1.68
CA VAL A 32 18.53 -21.05 1.30
C VAL A 32 18.69 -22.30 0.47
N GLU A 33 17.72 -23.22 0.50
CA GLU A 33 17.69 -24.43 -0.35
C GLU A 33 16.28 -24.74 -0.81
N LEU A 34 16.13 -25.18 -2.06
CA LEU A 34 14.96 -25.91 -2.58
C LEU A 34 15.42 -27.35 -2.83
N LEU A 35 14.67 -28.31 -2.34
CA LEU A 35 15.04 -29.72 -2.34
C LEU A 35 14.09 -30.53 -3.23
N GLY A 36 14.64 -31.21 -4.22
CA GLY A 36 13.89 -32.17 -5.03
C GLY A 36 13.46 -33.40 -4.24
N ALA A 37 12.63 -34.25 -4.85
CA ALA A 37 12.15 -35.46 -4.24
C ALA A 37 13.28 -36.37 -3.72
N GLY A 38 13.25 -36.75 -2.45
CA GLY A 38 14.25 -37.59 -1.81
C GLY A 38 15.56 -36.92 -1.43
N GLN A 39 15.76 -35.65 -1.77
CA GLN A 39 16.95 -34.90 -1.34
C GLN A 39 16.89 -34.55 0.15
N GLN A 40 18.06 -34.38 0.76
CA GLN A 40 18.24 -33.95 2.14
C GLN A 40 18.96 -32.59 2.17
N PRO A 41 18.74 -31.77 3.20
CA PRO A 41 19.48 -30.53 3.38
C PRO A 41 21.01 -30.77 3.37
N ALA A 42 21.77 -29.87 2.74
CA ALA A 42 23.22 -29.93 2.69
C ALA A 42 23.89 -29.84 4.08
N GLN A 43 23.20 -29.22 5.04
CA GLN A 43 23.64 -29.11 6.44
C GLN A 43 22.50 -29.47 7.40
N PRO A 44 22.82 -29.93 8.63
CA PRO A 44 21.81 -30.23 9.65
C PRO A 44 20.90 -29.02 9.92
N CYS A 45 19.59 -29.29 10.08
CA CYS A 45 18.60 -28.30 10.45
C CYS A 45 18.27 -28.41 11.95
N ALA A 46 18.25 -27.29 12.66
CA ALA A 46 17.90 -27.21 14.05
C ALA A 46 16.43 -27.62 14.33
N SER A 47 15.56 -27.39 13.33
CA SER A 47 14.16 -27.78 13.40
C SER A 47 13.66 -28.32 12.05
N GLN A 48 12.58 -29.10 12.11
CA GLN A 48 11.91 -29.62 10.94
C GLN A 48 10.40 -29.44 11.08
N PHE A 49 9.75 -29.02 10.00
CA PHE A 49 8.30 -28.97 9.89
C PHE A 49 7.83 -29.97 8.86
N ASP A 50 7.00 -30.93 9.28
CA ASP A 50 6.39 -31.93 8.38
C ASP A 50 5.22 -31.28 7.64
N ALA A 51 5.43 -30.98 6.36
CA ALA A 51 4.44 -30.38 5.48
C ALA A 51 3.67 -31.42 4.64
N SER A 52 3.72 -32.72 4.99
CA SER A 52 3.08 -33.81 4.22
C SER A 52 1.56 -33.66 4.06
N ARG A 53 0.94 -32.78 4.80
CA ARG A 53 -0.50 -32.43 4.71
C ARG A 53 -0.72 -30.95 4.32
N HIS A 54 0.30 -30.24 3.84
CA HIS A 54 0.27 -28.82 3.54
C HIS A 54 0.70 -28.53 2.11
N VAL A 55 0.07 -27.54 1.53
CA VAL A 55 0.59 -26.84 0.34
C VAL A 55 1.40 -25.66 0.81
N VAL A 56 2.58 -25.46 0.25
CA VAL A 56 3.47 -24.34 0.58
C VAL A 56 3.34 -23.28 -0.53
N LEU A 57 2.96 -22.09 -0.13
CA LEU A 57 2.77 -20.93 -1.01
C LEU A 57 3.63 -19.76 -0.53
N PRO A 58 4.02 -18.83 -1.42
CA PRO A 58 4.52 -17.53 -0.99
C PRO A 58 3.50 -16.82 -0.11
N GLY A 59 3.95 -16.04 0.86
CA GLY A 59 3.06 -15.19 1.64
C GLY A 59 2.33 -14.20 0.75
N LEU A 60 1.07 -13.92 1.06
CA LEU A 60 0.27 -12.95 0.32
C LEU A 60 0.83 -11.53 0.49
N ILE A 61 0.58 -10.68 -0.50
CA ILE A 61 0.99 -9.28 -0.53
C ILE A 61 -0.26 -8.42 -0.64
N ASN A 62 -0.43 -7.49 0.29
CA ASN A 62 -1.48 -6.47 0.27
C ASN A 62 -0.85 -5.14 -0.15
N THR A 63 -1.23 -4.61 -1.31
CA THR A 63 -0.57 -3.44 -1.91
C THR A 63 -1.25 -2.11 -1.59
N HIS A 64 -2.37 -2.12 -0.83
CA HIS A 64 -3.05 -0.92 -0.36
C HIS A 64 -3.91 -1.21 0.86
N HIS A 65 -3.70 -0.47 1.92
CA HIS A 65 -4.45 -0.51 3.17
C HIS A 65 -4.43 0.84 3.87
N HIS A 66 -5.37 1.07 4.77
CA HIS A 66 -5.39 2.16 5.72
C HIS A 66 -5.51 1.58 7.14
N PHE A 67 -4.39 1.29 7.80
CA PHE A 67 -4.40 0.58 9.09
C PHE A 67 -5.26 1.26 10.14
N TYR A 68 -5.29 2.61 10.16
CA TYR A 68 -6.11 3.36 11.11
C TYR A 68 -7.62 3.17 10.93
N GLN A 69 -8.08 2.78 9.74
CA GLN A 69 -9.51 2.61 9.45
C GLN A 69 -10.12 1.40 10.16
N THR A 70 -9.31 0.44 10.63
CA THR A 70 -9.80 -0.71 11.40
C THR A 70 -10.64 -0.32 12.60
N LEU A 71 -10.40 0.87 13.20
CA LEU A 71 -11.16 1.38 14.33
C LEU A 71 -12.58 1.88 13.98
N THR A 72 -12.84 2.14 12.71
CA THR A 72 -14.11 2.70 12.23
C THR A 72 -14.81 1.78 11.22
N ARG A 73 -14.29 0.58 11.03
CA ARG A 73 -14.86 -0.42 10.13
C ARG A 73 -16.31 -0.73 10.51
N ALA A 74 -17.20 -0.77 9.51
CA ALA A 74 -18.62 -1.03 9.68
C ALA A 74 -19.37 -0.06 10.64
N TRP A 75 -18.83 1.14 10.85
CA TRP A 75 -19.52 2.16 11.67
C TRP A 75 -20.82 2.61 11.02
N ALA A 76 -21.94 2.40 11.72
CA ALA A 76 -23.30 2.55 11.18
C ALA A 76 -23.59 3.87 10.43
N PRO A 77 -23.09 5.06 10.85
CA PRO A 77 -23.36 6.33 10.15
C PRO A 77 -22.80 6.39 8.72
N VAL A 78 -21.83 5.55 8.37
CA VAL A 78 -21.15 5.60 7.06
C VAL A 78 -21.35 4.35 6.21
N VAL A 79 -22.07 3.35 6.73
CA VAL A 79 -22.39 2.15 5.95
C VAL A 79 -23.24 2.52 4.73
N ASN A 80 -22.86 2.04 3.56
CA ASN A 80 -23.52 2.28 2.27
C ASN A 80 -23.53 3.75 1.80
N GLN A 81 -22.59 4.58 2.26
CA GLN A 81 -22.39 5.93 1.73
C GLN A 81 -21.42 5.88 0.54
N PRO A 82 -21.64 6.69 -0.52
CA PRO A 82 -20.62 6.89 -1.56
C PRO A 82 -19.39 7.62 -0.98
N LEU A 83 -18.27 7.57 -1.70
CA LEU A 83 -16.95 7.99 -1.24
C LEU A 83 -16.93 9.38 -0.58
N PHE A 84 -17.39 10.42 -1.26
CA PHE A 84 -17.29 11.79 -0.74
C PHE A 84 -18.12 12.04 0.52
N PRO A 85 -19.39 11.64 0.62
CA PRO A 85 -20.15 11.67 1.86
C PRO A 85 -19.50 10.82 2.97
N TRP A 86 -18.96 9.65 2.64
CA TRP A 86 -18.26 8.76 3.56
C TRP A 86 -17.04 9.45 4.16
N LEU A 87 -16.17 10.04 3.34
CA LEU A 87 -15.01 10.80 3.77
C LEU A 87 -15.37 12.00 4.64
N LYS A 88 -16.35 12.83 4.22
CA LYS A 88 -16.79 14.00 4.98
C LYS A 88 -17.28 13.64 6.39
N THR A 89 -17.90 12.46 6.54
CA THR A 89 -18.37 11.98 7.84
C THR A 89 -17.23 11.46 8.70
N LEU A 90 -16.24 10.78 8.11
CA LEU A 90 -15.16 10.14 8.84
C LEU A 90 -13.97 11.06 9.16
N TYR A 91 -13.66 12.04 8.31
CA TYR A 91 -12.53 12.94 8.55
C TYR A 91 -12.56 13.61 9.94
N PRO A 92 -13.70 14.13 10.45
CA PRO A 92 -13.77 14.69 11.80
C PRO A 92 -13.54 13.64 12.92
N VAL A 93 -13.82 12.37 12.64
CA VAL A 93 -13.56 11.26 13.57
C VAL A 93 -12.06 10.94 13.56
N TRP A 94 -11.48 10.78 12.38
CA TRP A 94 -10.06 10.47 12.19
C TRP A 94 -9.13 11.61 12.61
N ALA A 95 -9.59 12.87 12.54
CA ALA A 95 -8.85 14.01 13.07
C ALA A 95 -8.65 13.97 14.60
N ARG A 96 -9.26 12.99 15.30
CA ARG A 96 -9.11 12.73 16.74
C ARG A 96 -8.27 11.49 17.02
N LEU A 97 -7.55 10.97 16.03
CA LEU A 97 -6.58 9.91 16.24
C LEU A 97 -5.47 10.38 17.17
N THR A 98 -5.02 9.46 18.02
CA THR A 98 -3.85 9.65 18.90
C THR A 98 -2.82 8.57 18.61
N PRO A 99 -1.56 8.71 19.06
CA PRO A 99 -0.54 7.67 18.90
C PRO A 99 -1.01 6.30 19.39
N GLU A 100 -1.66 6.23 20.57
CA GLU A 100 -2.13 4.97 21.15
C GLU A 100 -3.24 4.32 20.32
N LYS A 101 -4.15 5.13 19.76
CA LYS A 101 -5.20 4.63 18.87
C LYS A 101 -4.62 4.12 17.56
N LEU A 102 -3.64 4.85 16.98
CA LEU A 102 -2.97 4.41 15.77
C LEU A 102 -2.17 3.13 15.99
N GLU A 103 -1.45 3.02 17.12
CA GLU A 103 -0.74 1.81 17.51
C GLU A 103 -1.70 0.60 17.56
N LEU A 104 -2.83 0.75 18.28
CA LEU A 104 -3.85 -0.32 18.37
C LEU A 104 -4.41 -0.68 17.00
N ALA A 105 -4.78 0.31 16.18
CA ALA A 105 -5.32 0.09 14.83
C ALA A 105 -4.31 -0.66 13.96
N THR A 106 -3.03 -0.27 14.00
CA THR A 106 -1.96 -0.91 13.24
C THR A 106 -1.75 -2.36 13.72
N LYS A 107 -1.78 -2.61 15.03
CA LYS A 107 -1.69 -3.98 15.58
C LYS A 107 -2.85 -4.87 15.09
N VAL A 108 -4.07 -4.36 15.11
CA VAL A 108 -5.24 -5.09 14.61
C VAL A 108 -5.09 -5.39 13.11
N ALA A 109 -4.78 -4.39 12.29
CA ALA A 109 -4.60 -4.56 10.85
C ALA A 109 -3.53 -5.61 10.51
N LEU A 110 -2.35 -5.49 11.12
CA LEU A 110 -1.24 -6.41 10.85
C LEU A 110 -1.53 -7.83 11.38
N ALA A 111 -2.19 -7.97 12.53
CA ALA A 111 -2.59 -9.28 13.05
C ALA A 111 -3.59 -9.99 12.13
N GLU A 112 -4.61 -9.29 11.64
CA GLU A 112 -5.58 -9.82 10.68
C GLU A 112 -4.90 -10.25 9.37
N LEU A 113 -4.00 -9.41 8.85
CA LEU A 113 -3.23 -9.71 7.64
C LEU A 113 -2.36 -10.97 7.83
N LEU A 114 -1.61 -11.05 8.93
CA LEU A 114 -0.78 -12.23 9.24
C LEU A 114 -1.62 -13.50 9.38
N LEU A 115 -2.76 -13.42 10.06
CA LEU A 115 -3.69 -14.56 10.22
C LEU A 115 -4.29 -15.00 8.88
N SER A 116 -4.42 -14.10 7.90
CA SER A 116 -4.87 -14.41 6.54
C SER A 116 -3.76 -14.97 5.63
N GLY A 117 -2.51 -15.05 6.12
CA GLY A 117 -1.35 -15.48 5.33
C GLY A 117 -0.65 -14.36 4.56
N CYS A 118 -1.02 -13.11 4.80
CA CYS A 118 -0.32 -11.95 4.23
C CYS A 118 0.96 -11.67 5.03
N THR A 119 2.08 -11.53 4.33
CA THR A 119 3.40 -11.31 4.94
C THR A 119 4.03 -9.97 4.58
N THR A 120 3.42 -9.24 3.64
CA THR A 120 3.87 -7.93 3.19
C THR A 120 2.67 -7.04 2.94
N ALA A 121 2.63 -5.86 3.53
CA ALA A 121 1.54 -4.92 3.34
C ALA A 121 2.05 -3.51 3.04
N ALA A 122 1.32 -2.78 2.17
CA ALA A 122 1.46 -1.35 2.03
C ALA A 122 0.34 -0.66 2.83
N ASP A 123 0.70 0.33 3.65
CA ASP A 123 -0.24 1.21 4.32
C ASP A 123 -0.23 2.60 3.71
N HIS A 124 -1.40 3.17 3.47
CA HIS A 124 -1.56 4.54 3.01
C HIS A 124 -2.04 5.42 4.17
N HIS A 125 -1.08 5.88 5.00
CA HIS A 125 -1.36 6.79 6.10
C HIS A 125 -1.17 8.25 5.66
N TYR A 126 -2.23 9.05 5.72
CA TYR A 126 -2.23 10.45 5.30
C TYR A 126 -2.79 11.43 6.33
N LEU A 127 -3.07 10.96 7.55
CA LEU A 127 -3.67 11.74 8.63
C LEU A 127 -2.63 12.09 9.69
N PHE A 128 -2.35 13.37 9.83
CA PHE A 128 -1.39 13.91 10.80
C PHE A 128 -2.03 15.05 11.61
N PRO A 129 -3.12 14.79 12.36
CA PRO A 129 -3.69 15.80 13.25
C PRO A 129 -2.70 16.16 14.35
N GLY A 130 -2.92 17.31 15.02
CA GLY A 130 -2.07 17.74 16.13
C GLY A 130 -1.89 16.66 17.19
N GLY A 131 -0.64 16.39 17.58
CA GLY A 131 -0.25 15.31 18.50
C GLY A 131 -0.02 13.94 17.82
N LEU A 132 -0.17 13.86 16.51
CA LEU A 132 0.11 12.63 15.72
C LEU A 132 1.16 12.88 14.61
N GLU A 133 2.06 13.82 14.82
CA GLU A 133 3.12 14.16 13.86
C GLU A 133 4.07 12.98 13.58
N GLN A 134 4.19 12.06 14.55
CA GLN A 134 5.06 10.86 14.46
C GLN A 134 4.25 9.59 14.12
N ALA A 135 3.18 9.70 13.33
CA ALA A 135 2.34 8.56 12.97
C ALA A 135 3.12 7.38 12.38
N ILE A 136 4.01 7.65 11.43
CA ILE A 136 4.78 6.61 10.76
C ILE A 136 5.81 5.96 11.69
N ASP A 137 6.35 6.70 12.66
CA ASP A 137 7.24 6.15 13.69
C ASP A 137 6.49 5.14 14.58
N VAL A 138 5.24 5.42 14.94
CA VAL A 138 4.35 4.50 15.68
C VAL A 138 4.11 3.23 14.87
N GLN A 139 3.75 3.36 13.59
CA GLN A 139 3.50 2.21 12.71
C GLN A 139 4.76 1.37 12.50
N ALA A 140 5.92 2.00 12.33
CA ALA A 140 7.20 1.30 12.17
C ALA A 140 7.54 0.45 13.41
N GLY A 141 7.26 0.97 14.61
CA GLY A 141 7.42 0.23 15.86
C GLY A 141 6.55 -1.03 15.92
N VAL A 142 5.30 -0.93 15.50
CA VAL A 142 4.36 -2.09 15.45
C VAL A 142 4.79 -3.11 14.40
N VAL A 143 5.24 -2.66 13.22
CA VAL A 143 5.77 -3.54 12.17
C VAL A 143 6.97 -4.35 12.68
N GLU A 144 7.86 -3.72 13.44
CA GLU A 144 9.01 -4.39 14.05
C GLU A 144 8.57 -5.40 15.12
N GLU A 145 7.65 -5.01 16.00
CA GLU A 145 7.09 -5.86 17.07
C GLU A 145 6.46 -7.14 16.51
N LEU A 146 5.65 -7.03 15.46
CA LEU A 146 4.95 -8.17 14.86
C LEU A 146 5.78 -8.92 13.81
N GLY A 147 6.90 -8.36 13.38
CA GLY A 147 7.83 -9.03 12.45
C GLY A 147 7.33 -9.13 11.01
N MET A 148 6.34 -8.35 10.61
CA MET A 148 5.82 -8.28 9.24
C MET A 148 6.72 -7.41 8.34
N ARG A 149 6.61 -7.53 7.03
CA ARG A 149 7.18 -6.57 6.08
C ARG A 149 6.14 -5.52 5.74
N ALA A 150 6.56 -4.25 5.71
CA ALA A 150 5.66 -3.15 5.36
C ALA A 150 6.31 -2.11 4.45
N MET A 151 5.53 -1.63 3.49
CA MET A 151 5.72 -0.35 2.82
C MET A 151 4.85 0.66 3.57
N LEU A 152 5.47 1.48 4.43
CA LEU A 152 4.77 2.54 5.14
C LEU A 152 4.83 3.82 4.30
N THR A 153 3.71 4.47 4.12
CA THR A 153 3.71 5.69 3.32
C THR A 153 3.65 6.93 4.19
N ARG A 154 4.50 7.90 3.88
CA ARG A 154 4.30 9.28 4.34
C ARG A 154 3.29 9.92 3.40
N GLY A 155 2.00 9.70 3.70
CA GLY A 155 0.91 10.36 3.00
C GLY A 155 0.76 11.81 3.42
N SER A 156 -0.12 12.56 2.75
CA SER A 156 -0.35 13.96 3.07
C SER A 156 -1.69 14.46 2.55
N MET A 157 -2.19 15.51 3.19
CA MET A 157 -3.27 16.35 2.70
C MET A 157 -2.80 17.81 2.80
N SER A 158 -2.85 18.57 1.69
CA SER A 158 -2.39 19.95 1.60
C SER A 158 -3.42 20.88 0.98
N LEU A 159 -4.59 20.35 0.57
CA LEU A 159 -5.70 21.09 0.00
C LEU A 159 -6.94 20.87 0.86
N GLY A 160 -7.28 21.86 1.68
CA GLY A 160 -8.43 21.79 2.57
C GLY A 160 -9.71 22.33 1.96
N GLU A 161 -10.84 22.14 2.68
CA GLU A 161 -12.16 22.59 2.24
C GLU A 161 -12.25 24.10 1.97
N LYS A 162 -11.46 24.93 2.69
CA LYS A 162 -11.40 26.39 2.48
C LYS A 162 -10.79 26.76 1.13
N ASP A 163 -9.95 25.89 0.57
CA ASP A 163 -9.22 26.08 -0.68
C ASP A 163 -9.80 25.25 -1.82
N GLY A 164 -11.00 24.68 -1.59
CA GLY A 164 -11.73 23.89 -2.57
C GLY A 164 -11.35 22.40 -2.63
N GLY A 165 -10.64 21.89 -1.63
CA GLY A 165 -10.43 20.46 -1.41
C GLY A 165 -11.53 19.84 -0.57
N LEU A 166 -11.38 18.54 -0.26
CA LEU A 166 -12.36 17.80 0.53
C LEU A 166 -11.98 17.71 2.03
N PRO A 167 -10.70 17.61 2.43
CA PRO A 167 -10.29 17.45 3.81
C PRO A 167 -10.64 18.65 4.71
N PRO A 168 -11.05 18.44 5.98
CA PRO A 168 -11.19 19.52 6.93
C PRO A 168 -9.82 20.15 7.25
N GLN A 169 -9.80 21.46 7.50
CA GLN A 169 -8.56 22.22 7.64
C GLN A 169 -7.61 21.69 8.71
N GLN A 170 -8.12 21.07 9.76
CA GLN A 170 -7.34 20.49 10.86
C GLN A 170 -6.50 19.25 10.48
N THR A 171 -6.72 18.68 9.29
CA THR A 171 -5.97 17.55 8.76
C THR A 171 -5.01 17.95 7.64
N VAL A 172 -5.00 19.21 7.26
CA VAL A 172 -4.13 19.78 6.21
C VAL A 172 -2.79 20.22 6.82
N GLN A 173 -1.72 19.95 6.10
CA GLN A 173 -0.37 20.34 6.50
C GLN A 173 0.28 21.23 5.42
N GLU A 174 1.21 22.08 5.86
CA GLU A 174 2.06 22.87 4.98
C GLU A 174 3.07 22.00 4.23
N ALA A 175 3.37 22.37 2.99
CA ALA A 175 4.26 21.60 2.11
C ALA A 175 5.65 21.39 2.72
N GLU A 176 6.21 22.41 3.38
CA GLU A 176 7.51 22.31 4.04
C GLU A 176 7.53 21.23 5.14
N THR A 177 6.49 21.18 5.96
CA THR A 177 6.33 20.16 7.00
C THR A 177 6.24 18.75 6.41
N ILE A 178 5.46 18.59 5.33
CA ILE A 178 5.30 17.31 4.64
C ILE A 178 6.63 16.82 4.08
N LEU A 179 7.37 17.68 3.39
CA LEU A 179 8.62 17.30 2.74
C LEU A 179 9.74 17.02 3.75
N ALA A 180 9.87 17.88 4.77
CA ALA A 180 10.88 17.68 5.83
C ALA A 180 10.66 16.36 6.59
N ASP A 181 9.42 16.05 6.94
CA ASP A 181 9.09 14.78 7.59
C ASP A 181 9.28 13.57 6.67
N SER A 182 8.99 13.72 5.37
CA SER A 182 9.26 12.69 4.36
C SER A 182 10.75 12.34 4.28
N GLU A 183 11.63 13.33 4.22
CA GLU A 183 13.08 13.12 4.23
C GLU A 183 13.56 12.46 5.53
N ARG A 184 13.05 12.92 6.69
CA ARG A 184 13.34 12.34 7.98
C ARG A 184 13.00 10.85 8.05
N LEU A 185 11.81 10.48 7.60
CA LEU A 185 11.32 9.10 7.62
C LEU A 185 12.09 8.20 6.66
N ILE A 186 12.41 8.69 5.46
CA ILE A 186 13.26 7.95 4.51
C ILE A 186 14.63 7.68 5.13
N ALA A 187 15.26 8.71 5.68
CA ALA A 187 16.58 8.57 6.30
C ALA A 187 16.58 7.61 7.49
N ARG A 188 15.50 7.57 8.26
CA ARG A 188 15.40 6.78 9.50
C ARG A 188 15.03 5.32 9.26
N TYR A 189 14.08 5.05 8.35
CA TYR A 189 13.43 3.73 8.28
C TYR A 189 13.57 3.03 6.93
N HIS A 190 13.87 3.75 5.83
CA HIS A 190 13.85 3.14 4.52
C HIS A 190 15.01 2.15 4.36
N GLN A 191 14.69 0.86 4.34
CA GLN A 191 15.64 -0.21 4.06
C GLN A 191 15.65 -0.53 2.57
N ARG A 192 16.82 -0.86 2.04
CA ARG A 192 17.03 -1.20 0.63
C ARG A 192 17.37 -2.67 0.46
N GLY A 193 17.07 -3.20 -0.73
CA GLY A 193 17.46 -4.54 -1.14
C GLY A 193 16.52 -5.64 -0.66
N GLU A 194 16.90 -6.86 -1.00
CA GLU A 194 16.13 -8.06 -0.66
C GLU A 194 16.06 -8.26 0.86
N GLY A 195 14.87 -8.60 1.34
CA GLY A 195 14.62 -8.83 2.76
C GLY A 195 14.39 -7.57 3.58
N ALA A 196 14.34 -6.38 2.96
CA ALA A 196 13.93 -5.14 3.63
C ALA A 196 12.61 -5.36 4.38
N ARG A 197 12.60 -5.02 5.67
CA ARG A 197 11.39 -5.15 6.51
C ARG A 197 10.51 -3.93 6.44
N VAL A 198 11.10 -2.75 6.48
CA VAL A 198 10.38 -1.47 6.36
C VAL A 198 10.93 -0.70 5.17
N GLN A 199 10.04 -0.28 4.30
CA GLN A 199 10.33 0.68 3.24
C GLN A 199 9.39 1.86 3.38
N ILE A 200 9.87 3.05 3.03
CA ILE A 200 9.08 4.28 3.02
C ILE A 200 8.75 4.64 1.58
N ALA A 201 7.49 5.02 1.35
CA ALA A 201 7.05 5.64 0.10
C ALA A 201 6.38 6.99 0.39
N LEU A 202 6.28 7.85 -0.61
CA LEU A 202 5.58 9.13 -0.49
C LEU A 202 4.19 8.99 -1.10
N ALA A 203 3.16 9.46 -0.37
CA ALA A 203 1.79 9.19 -0.77
C ALA A 203 0.84 10.36 -0.50
N PRO A 204 0.96 11.50 -1.21
CA PRO A 204 -0.13 12.48 -1.28
C PRO A 204 -1.45 11.77 -1.54
N CYS A 205 -2.50 12.12 -0.76
CA CYS A 205 -3.68 11.26 -0.62
C CYS A 205 -4.46 11.06 -1.94
N SER A 206 -4.83 12.14 -2.61
CA SER A 206 -5.64 12.09 -3.86
C SER A 206 -5.68 13.47 -4.53
N PRO A 207 -6.05 13.60 -5.80
CA PRO A 207 -6.13 14.89 -6.50
C PRO A 207 -7.03 15.93 -5.80
N PHE A 208 -8.07 15.49 -5.09
CA PHE A 208 -9.02 16.37 -4.38
C PHE A 208 -8.61 16.71 -2.94
N SER A 209 -7.44 16.27 -2.50
CA SER A 209 -6.96 16.47 -1.11
C SER A 209 -5.55 17.07 -1.03
N VAL A 210 -4.88 17.22 -2.17
CA VAL A 210 -3.52 17.77 -2.23
C VAL A 210 -3.38 18.82 -3.33
N THR A 211 -2.39 19.68 -3.20
CA THR A 211 -2.06 20.65 -4.25
C THR A 211 -1.14 20.03 -5.31
N PRO A 212 -1.17 20.49 -6.57
CA PRO A 212 -0.24 20.05 -7.60
C PRO A 212 1.24 20.28 -7.25
N GLU A 213 1.52 21.29 -6.45
CA GLU A 213 2.87 21.63 -5.98
C GLU A 213 3.43 20.52 -5.10
N ILE A 214 2.64 19.98 -4.13
CA ILE A 214 3.10 18.87 -3.28
C ILE A 214 3.24 17.58 -4.07
N MET A 215 2.41 17.35 -5.09
CA MET A 215 2.57 16.22 -5.99
C MET A 215 3.92 16.28 -6.71
N ARG A 216 4.27 17.41 -7.36
CA ARG A 216 5.55 17.58 -8.05
C ARG A 216 6.74 17.47 -7.09
N ALA A 217 6.68 18.15 -5.95
CA ALA A 217 7.75 18.09 -4.95
C ALA A 217 7.95 16.68 -4.39
N SER A 218 6.87 15.92 -4.20
CA SER A 218 6.95 14.51 -3.80
C SER A 218 7.58 13.64 -4.88
N ALA A 219 7.28 13.86 -6.16
CA ALA A 219 7.90 13.14 -7.27
C ALA A 219 9.41 13.40 -7.35
N GLU A 220 9.82 14.66 -7.21
CA GLU A 220 11.23 15.05 -7.18
C GLU A 220 11.98 14.44 -5.98
N LEU A 221 11.35 14.49 -4.79
CA LEU A 221 11.91 13.92 -3.57
C LEU A 221 12.06 12.39 -3.70
N ALA A 222 11.03 11.71 -4.22
CA ALA A 222 11.06 10.27 -4.45
C ALA A 222 12.15 9.87 -5.45
N ALA A 223 12.37 10.65 -6.49
CA ALA A 223 13.43 10.43 -7.46
C ALA A 223 14.83 10.58 -6.83
N ARG A 224 15.04 11.63 -5.99
CA ARG A 224 16.33 11.85 -5.30
C ARG A 224 16.69 10.73 -4.35
N HIS A 225 15.70 10.19 -3.64
CA HIS A 225 15.93 9.15 -2.62
C HIS A 225 15.69 7.73 -3.13
N ASP A 226 15.31 7.56 -4.39
CA ASP A 226 14.95 6.27 -4.98
C ASP A 226 13.91 5.51 -4.16
N VAL A 227 12.82 6.20 -3.78
CA VAL A 227 11.64 5.63 -3.12
C VAL A 227 10.43 5.65 -4.05
N ARG A 228 9.39 4.91 -3.70
CA ARG A 228 8.18 4.80 -4.51
C ARG A 228 7.17 5.89 -4.19
N LEU A 229 6.19 6.01 -5.09
CA LEU A 229 5.08 6.96 -5.02
C LEU A 229 3.75 6.22 -5.01
N HIS A 230 2.81 6.67 -4.19
CA HIS A 230 1.48 6.10 -4.09
C HIS A 230 0.40 7.18 -3.93
N THR A 231 -0.74 6.97 -4.57
CA THR A 231 -1.92 7.84 -4.40
C THR A 231 -3.19 7.10 -4.82
N HIS A 232 -4.37 7.57 -4.38
CA HIS A 232 -5.64 7.17 -4.96
C HIS A 232 -5.80 7.86 -6.31
N LEU A 233 -6.28 7.14 -7.31
CA LEU A 233 -6.56 7.73 -8.62
C LEU A 233 -7.68 6.99 -9.35
N ALA A 234 -8.55 7.77 -9.98
CA ALA A 234 -9.65 7.29 -10.81
C ALA A 234 -10.57 6.29 -10.10
N GLU A 235 -10.83 6.54 -8.80
CA GLU A 235 -11.71 5.71 -8.01
C GLU A 235 -13.18 5.95 -8.31
N THR A 236 -13.58 7.22 -8.45
CA THR A 236 -14.98 7.62 -8.68
C THR A 236 -15.09 8.67 -9.78
N LEU A 237 -16.28 8.80 -10.36
CA LEU A 237 -16.57 9.87 -11.32
C LEU A 237 -16.53 11.26 -10.67
N ASP A 238 -16.85 11.37 -9.37
CA ASP A 238 -16.70 12.64 -8.62
C ASP A 238 -15.26 13.14 -8.63
N GLU A 239 -14.27 12.24 -8.56
CA GLU A 239 -12.85 12.58 -8.67
C GLU A 239 -12.50 13.06 -10.09
N GLU A 240 -13.01 12.39 -11.12
CA GLU A 240 -12.82 12.81 -12.51
C GLU A 240 -13.41 14.21 -12.74
N ASP A 241 -14.63 14.44 -12.29
CA ASP A 241 -15.30 15.75 -12.37
C ASP A 241 -14.50 16.83 -11.63
N PHE A 242 -13.96 16.51 -10.46
CA PHE A 242 -13.07 17.42 -9.72
C PHE A 242 -11.83 17.78 -10.55
N CYS A 243 -11.15 16.81 -11.14
CA CYS A 243 -9.96 17.04 -11.96
C CYS A 243 -10.26 17.88 -13.20
N LEU A 244 -11.37 17.59 -13.89
CA LEU A 244 -11.80 18.38 -15.05
C LEU A 244 -12.15 19.83 -14.68
N GLN A 245 -12.90 20.04 -13.60
CA GLN A 245 -13.29 21.38 -13.14
C GLN A 245 -12.11 22.20 -12.63
N ARG A 246 -11.21 21.57 -11.88
CA ARG A 246 -10.10 22.26 -11.19
C ARG A 246 -8.88 22.47 -12.08
N PHE A 247 -8.54 21.46 -12.87
CA PHE A 247 -7.29 21.40 -13.64
C PHE A 247 -7.52 21.42 -15.16
N GLY A 248 -8.75 21.19 -15.64
CA GLY A 248 -9.06 21.01 -17.05
C GLY A 248 -8.51 19.70 -17.64
N LEU A 249 -8.15 18.73 -16.81
CA LEU A 249 -7.48 17.50 -17.17
C LEU A 249 -8.24 16.30 -16.61
N ARG A 250 -8.24 15.16 -17.31
CA ARG A 250 -8.64 13.88 -16.77
C ARG A 250 -7.59 13.39 -15.77
N THR A 251 -7.93 12.39 -14.96
CA THR A 251 -7.10 11.91 -13.86
C THR A 251 -5.69 11.48 -14.29
N VAL A 252 -5.53 10.75 -15.39
CA VAL A 252 -4.20 10.30 -15.89
C VAL A 252 -3.41 11.46 -16.51
N ASP A 253 -4.08 12.39 -17.20
CA ASP A 253 -3.43 13.60 -17.72
C ASP A 253 -2.92 14.49 -16.58
N TYR A 254 -3.72 14.62 -15.51
CA TYR A 254 -3.29 15.29 -14.29
C TYR A 254 -2.07 14.60 -13.67
N LEU A 255 -2.10 13.28 -13.53
CA LEU A 255 -0.99 12.49 -13.00
C LEU A 255 0.31 12.73 -13.79
N ASP A 256 0.23 12.73 -15.11
CA ASP A 256 1.35 13.00 -16.02
C ASP A 256 1.87 14.43 -15.85
N SER A 257 0.98 15.41 -15.76
CA SER A 257 1.31 16.84 -15.59
C SER A 257 2.10 17.18 -14.32
N VAL A 258 2.03 16.30 -13.32
CA VAL A 258 2.75 16.42 -12.04
C VAL A 258 3.95 15.46 -11.93
N GLY A 259 4.29 14.73 -13.01
CA GLY A 259 5.49 13.90 -13.09
C GLY A 259 5.36 12.54 -12.38
N TRP A 260 4.16 12.00 -12.26
CA TRP A 260 3.90 10.76 -11.54
C TRP A 260 3.71 9.53 -12.44
N LEU A 261 3.57 9.71 -13.74
CA LEU A 261 3.41 8.59 -14.68
C LEU A 261 4.75 7.87 -14.84
N GLY A 262 4.84 6.62 -14.41
CA GLY A 262 6.07 5.83 -14.51
C GLY A 262 6.18 4.67 -13.52
N PRO A 263 7.27 3.88 -13.60
CA PRO A 263 7.41 2.60 -12.88
C PRO A 263 7.67 2.78 -11.37
N ARG A 264 7.90 4.02 -10.92
CA ARG A 264 8.05 4.35 -9.50
C ARG A 264 6.71 4.43 -8.78
N THR A 265 5.64 4.67 -9.51
CA THR A 265 4.29 4.93 -9.01
C THR A 265 3.42 3.67 -9.03
N TRP A 266 2.60 3.50 -7.99
CA TRP A 266 1.45 2.62 -8.02
C TRP A 266 0.21 3.37 -7.50
N LEU A 267 -0.94 3.08 -8.09
CA LEU A 267 -2.20 3.78 -7.87
C LEU A 267 -3.20 2.86 -7.18
N ALA A 268 -3.93 3.35 -6.19
CA ALA A 268 -5.06 2.62 -5.64
C ALA A 268 -6.31 2.83 -6.52
N HIS A 269 -7.12 1.80 -6.61
CA HIS A 269 -8.40 1.67 -7.32
C HIS A 269 -8.29 1.59 -8.85
N GLY A 270 -8.03 2.69 -9.54
CA GLY A 270 -7.84 2.71 -11.00
C GLY A 270 -9.06 2.22 -11.79
N ILE A 271 -10.26 2.69 -11.46
CA ILE A 271 -11.53 2.16 -12.00
C ILE A 271 -11.92 2.86 -13.30
N HIS A 272 -11.90 4.20 -13.30
CA HIS A 272 -12.47 5.03 -14.36
C HIS A 272 -11.43 5.45 -15.40
N PHE A 273 -10.70 4.49 -15.97
CA PHE A 273 -9.77 4.73 -17.08
C PHE A 273 -10.41 4.45 -18.41
N ASN A 274 -10.12 5.26 -19.42
CA ASN A 274 -10.42 4.95 -20.82
C ASN A 274 -9.29 4.11 -21.47
N ALA A 275 -9.51 3.63 -22.68
CA ALA A 275 -8.56 2.74 -23.35
C ALA A 275 -7.18 3.39 -23.61
N GLU A 276 -7.13 4.69 -23.88
CA GLU A 276 -5.88 5.42 -24.09
C GLU A 276 -5.11 5.59 -22.77
N GLU A 277 -5.80 5.88 -21.66
CA GLU A 277 -5.23 5.95 -20.34
C GLU A 277 -4.64 4.60 -19.89
N ILE A 278 -5.36 3.49 -20.13
CA ILE A 278 -4.89 2.13 -19.86
C ILE A 278 -3.59 1.86 -20.63
N ARG A 279 -3.54 2.19 -21.93
CA ARG A 279 -2.34 2.01 -22.75
C ARG A 279 -1.16 2.80 -22.20
N ARG A 280 -1.34 4.07 -21.84
CA ARG A 280 -0.30 4.94 -21.29
C ARG A 280 0.21 4.45 -19.93
N LEU A 281 -0.67 4.00 -19.05
CA LEU A 281 -0.29 3.43 -17.75
C LEU A 281 0.56 2.17 -17.93
N GLY A 282 0.18 1.29 -18.84
CA GLY A 282 0.93 0.08 -19.18
C GLY A 282 2.31 0.38 -19.77
N GLU A 283 2.38 1.24 -20.78
CA GLU A 283 3.65 1.66 -21.41
C GLU A 283 4.61 2.33 -20.43
N ALA A 284 4.06 3.11 -19.49
CA ALA A 284 4.84 3.75 -18.44
C ALA A 284 5.26 2.77 -17.31
N GLY A 285 4.68 1.58 -17.24
CA GLY A 285 4.90 0.62 -16.17
C GLY A 285 4.35 1.08 -14.81
N THR A 286 3.33 1.94 -14.82
CA THR A 286 2.67 2.40 -13.60
C THR A 286 1.82 1.28 -12.99
N GLY A 287 2.08 0.94 -11.73
CA GLY A 287 1.37 -0.13 -11.03
C GLY A 287 -0.05 0.25 -10.63
N ILE A 288 -0.95 -0.72 -10.59
CA ILE A 288 -2.33 -0.53 -10.14
C ILE A 288 -2.64 -1.52 -9.02
N CYS A 289 -3.24 -1.02 -7.95
CA CYS A 289 -3.77 -1.83 -6.86
C CYS A 289 -5.29 -1.90 -6.96
N HIS A 290 -5.82 -3.03 -7.35
CA HIS A 290 -7.26 -3.27 -7.33
C HIS A 290 -7.74 -3.57 -5.90
N CYS A 291 -8.78 -2.87 -5.45
CA CYS A 291 -9.38 -2.99 -4.12
C CYS A 291 -10.83 -3.49 -4.23
N PRO A 292 -11.08 -4.75 -4.62
CA PRO A 292 -12.41 -5.19 -5.04
C PRO A 292 -13.48 -5.06 -3.95
N SER A 293 -13.15 -5.38 -2.70
CA SER A 293 -14.10 -5.33 -1.60
C SER A 293 -14.52 -3.91 -1.28
N SER A 294 -13.58 -2.97 -1.23
CA SER A 294 -13.84 -1.56 -1.03
C SER A 294 -14.66 -0.97 -2.18
N ASN A 295 -14.24 -1.24 -3.42
CA ASN A 295 -14.92 -0.74 -4.61
C ASN A 295 -16.39 -1.19 -4.68
N MET A 296 -16.69 -2.44 -4.26
CA MET A 296 -18.06 -2.93 -4.14
C MET A 296 -18.84 -2.23 -3.01
N ARG A 297 -18.19 -1.96 -1.87
CA ARG A 297 -18.83 -1.29 -0.73
C ARG A 297 -19.19 0.16 -1.00
N LEU A 298 -18.30 0.88 -1.70
CA LEU A 298 -18.47 2.28 -2.08
C LEU A 298 -19.26 2.44 -3.40
N ALA A 299 -19.59 1.33 -4.07
CA ALA A 299 -20.19 1.32 -5.39
C ALA A 299 -19.38 2.10 -6.44
N SER A 300 -18.04 2.11 -6.29
CA SER A 300 -17.13 2.85 -7.17
C SER A 300 -17.03 2.24 -8.56
N GLY A 301 -17.15 0.91 -8.69
CA GLY A 301 -17.07 0.18 -9.96
C GLY A 301 -16.04 -0.97 -9.92
N ILE A 302 -15.62 -1.41 -11.10
CA ILE A 302 -14.68 -2.52 -11.28
C ILE A 302 -13.44 -2.01 -12.01
N CYS A 303 -12.26 -2.21 -11.44
CA CYS A 303 -10.99 -1.89 -12.08
C CYS A 303 -10.78 -2.80 -13.31
N PRO A 304 -10.41 -2.25 -14.49
CA PRO A 304 -10.16 -3.02 -15.71
C PRO A 304 -8.79 -3.74 -15.65
N THR A 305 -8.63 -4.62 -14.67
CA THR A 305 -7.34 -5.28 -14.38
C THR A 305 -6.81 -6.11 -15.54
N VAL A 306 -7.68 -6.75 -16.30
CA VAL A 306 -7.28 -7.59 -17.45
C VAL A 306 -6.70 -6.73 -18.57
N GLU A 307 -7.34 -5.62 -18.88
CA GLU A 307 -6.89 -4.67 -19.89
C GLU A 307 -5.59 -3.98 -19.49
N LEU A 308 -5.48 -3.60 -18.20
CA LEU A 308 -4.27 -2.99 -17.64
C LEU A 308 -3.09 -3.95 -17.67
N GLU A 309 -3.28 -5.21 -17.26
CA GLU A 309 -2.24 -6.25 -17.32
C GLU A 309 -1.81 -6.52 -18.77
N ALA A 310 -2.77 -6.64 -19.68
CA ALA A 310 -2.49 -6.82 -21.12
C ALA A 310 -1.71 -5.63 -21.71
N ALA A 311 -1.92 -4.42 -21.21
CA ALA A 311 -1.16 -3.23 -21.58
C ALA A 311 0.23 -3.15 -20.94
N GLY A 312 0.56 -4.03 -19.97
CA GLY A 312 1.86 -4.08 -19.29
C GLY A 312 1.92 -3.41 -17.92
N ALA A 313 0.79 -2.94 -17.38
CA ALA A 313 0.76 -2.37 -16.02
C ALA A 313 0.90 -3.49 -14.97
N PRO A 314 1.80 -3.36 -13.98
CA PRO A 314 1.85 -4.28 -12.85
C PRO A 314 0.57 -4.18 -12.02
N ILE A 315 -0.06 -5.33 -11.73
CA ILE A 315 -1.30 -5.40 -10.96
C ILE A 315 -1.05 -5.98 -9.57
N GLY A 316 -1.58 -5.32 -8.56
CA GLY A 316 -1.63 -5.79 -7.17
C GLY A 316 -3.05 -5.80 -6.63
N LEU A 317 -3.23 -6.45 -5.48
CA LEU A 317 -4.50 -6.48 -4.74
C LEU A 317 -4.35 -5.76 -3.41
N GLY A 318 -5.39 -5.06 -2.99
CA GLY A 318 -5.48 -4.39 -1.70
C GLY A 318 -6.83 -4.60 -1.03
N VAL A 319 -6.86 -4.49 0.30
CA VAL A 319 -8.11 -4.61 1.09
C VAL A 319 -8.71 -3.26 1.41
N ASP A 320 -7.89 -2.21 1.43
CA ASP A 320 -8.30 -0.81 1.60
C ASP A 320 -8.94 -0.48 2.98
N GLY A 321 -8.50 -1.12 4.05
CA GLY A 321 -8.93 -0.79 5.41
C GLY A 321 -10.07 -1.59 6.04
#